data_3732075945ee2445e1b6c96aa24cf282
#
_entry.id   3732075945ee2445e1b6c96aa24cf282
#
_cell.length_a   1.000
_cell.length_b   1.000
_cell.length_c   1.000
_cell.angle_alpha   90.00
_cell.angle_beta   90.00
_cell.angle_gamma   90.00
#
_symmetry.space_group_name_H-M   'P 1'
#
loop_
_entity.id
_entity.type
_entity.pdbx_description
1 polymer ?
#
loop_
_entity_poly.entity_id
_entity_poly.type
_entity_poly.pdbx_seq_one_letter_code
_entity_poly.pdbx_strand_id
1 'polypeptide(L)'
;VSNIEVIDGGYRVFYKDEYMDCDKCIVSVGRSGSKWIENVCQKLEIPTKSNRVDIGVRVELPAVIFSHLTDELYESKIVYRTEKFEDLVRTFCMNPNGIVVNENTNGIVTVNGHSYEGAEKQTENTNFALLVAKHFSEPFKDSNGYGESIARLSNMLGGGVIVQRFGDLMRGRRSTEKRIEEGLVKPTLAATPG
;
A
#
# COMPACT_ATOMS: atom_id res chain seq x y z
N VAL A 1 -7.07 -17.36 16.81
CA VAL A 1 -5.91 -17.84 17.61
C VAL A 1 -5.51 -16.73 18.56
N SER A 2 -5.42 -17.06 19.84
CA SER A 2 -5.04 -16.09 20.88
C SER A 2 -3.57 -16.18 21.28
N ASN A 3 -2.99 -17.37 21.26
CA ASN A 3 -1.60 -17.60 21.64
C ASN A 3 -1.03 -18.85 20.96
N ILE A 4 0.31 -18.95 20.93
CA ILE A 4 1.06 -20.15 20.54
C ILE A 4 2.16 -20.34 21.59
N GLU A 5 2.32 -21.56 22.05
CA GLU A 5 3.36 -21.95 23.01
C GLU A 5 4.17 -23.12 22.46
N VAL A 6 5.45 -23.18 22.83
CA VAL A 6 6.29 -24.35 22.55
C VAL A 6 6.03 -25.39 23.64
N ILE A 7 5.78 -26.63 23.23
CA ILE A 7 5.65 -27.79 24.13
C ILE A 7 6.68 -28.85 23.75
N ASP A 8 6.80 -29.90 24.55
CA ASP A 8 7.68 -31.01 24.20
C ASP A 8 7.22 -31.67 22.89
N GLY A 9 8.11 -31.64 21.89
CA GLY A 9 7.87 -32.22 20.57
C GLY A 9 7.03 -31.38 19.59
N GLY A 10 6.60 -30.13 19.94
CA GLY A 10 5.78 -29.34 19.04
C GLY A 10 5.27 -28.03 19.58
N TYR A 11 4.05 -27.70 19.23
CA TYR A 11 3.41 -26.42 19.55
C TYR A 11 1.99 -26.64 20.05
N ARG A 12 1.56 -25.79 21.01
CA ARG A 12 0.18 -25.66 21.45
C ARG A 12 -0.41 -24.36 20.94
N VAL A 13 -1.47 -24.46 20.16
CA VAL A 13 -2.19 -23.33 19.57
C VAL A 13 -3.49 -23.11 20.32
N PHE A 14 -3.65 -21.93 20.92
CA PHE A 14 -4.85 -21.54 21.68
C PHE A 14 -5.83 -20.78 20.79
N TYR A 15 -7.10 -21.14 20.86
CA TYR A 15 -8.18 -20.46 20.16
C TYR A 15 -9.47 -20.52 20.99
N LYS A 16 -10.09 -19.36 21.16
CA LYS A 16 -11.22 -19.21 22.11
C LYS A 16 -10.80 -19.75 23.49
N ASP A 17 -11.55 -20.69 24.05
CA ASP A 17 -11.30 -21.34 25.35
C ASP A 17 -10.73 -22.77 25.20
N GLU A 18 -10.23 -23.10 24.01
CA GLU A 18 -9.69 -24.40 23.66
C GLU A 18 -8.23 -24.30 23.20
N TYR A 19 -7.56 -25.45 23.04
CA TYR A 19 -6.25 -25.54 22.42
C TYR A 19 -6.13 -26.78 21.53
N MET A 20 -5.12 -26.76 20.66
CA MET A 20 -4.72 -27.87 19.81
C MET A 20 -3.20 -28.02 19.87
N ASP A 21 -2.74 -29.26 20.07
CA ASP A 21 -1.31 -29.60 19.99
C ASP A 21 -0.97 -30.07 18.58
N CYS A 22 0.19 -29.69 18.07
CA CYS A 22 0.68 -30.07 16.73
C CYS A 22 2.21 -30.09 16.68
N ASP A 23 2.76 -30.94 15.82
CA ASP A 23 4.22 -31.04 15.63
C ASP A 23 4.80 -29.81 14.92
N LYS A 24 4.03 -29.20 14.05
CA LYS A 24 4.43 -28.02 13.27
C LYS A 24 3.27 -27.04 13.13
N CYS A 25 3.57 -25.77 13.26
CA CYS A 25 2.60 -24.69 13.11
C CYS A 25 3.05 -23.71 12.01
N ILE A 26 2.22 -23.55 10.98
CA ILE A 26 2.44 -22.53 9.92
C ILE A 26 1.56 -21.32 10.22
N VAL A 27 2.19 -20.17 10.42
CA VAL A 27 1.49 -18.91 10.73
C VAL A 27 1.45 -18.01 9.50
N SER A 28 0.24 -17.72 9.01
CA SER A 28 0.01 -16.89 7.82
C SER A 28 -1.13 -15.91 8.08
N VAL A 29 -0.87 -14.89 8.87
CA VAL A 29 -1.90 -13.98 9.41
C VAL A 29 -2.13 -12.71 8.58
N GLY A 30 -1.31 -12.48 7.56
CA GLY A 30 -1.41 -11.30 6.72
C GLY A 30 -1.16 -9.98 7.45
N ARG A 31 -1.51 -8.86 6.80
CA ARG A 31 -1.27 -7.50 7.34
C ARG A 31 -2.04 -7.23 8.63
N SER A 32 -3.30 -7.66 8.69
CA SER A 32 -4.15 -7.45 9.88
C SER A 32 -3.64 -8.15 11.14
N GLY A 33 -2.85 -9.22 10.98
CA GLY A 33 -2.26 -9.97 12.07
C GLY A 33 -0.85 -9.53 12.48
N SER A 34 -0.31 -8.46 11.90
CA SER A 34 1.08 -8.04 12.13
C SER A 34 1.42 -7.79 13.60
N LYS A 35 0.56 -7.09 14.34
CA LYS A 35 0.75 -6.84 15.77
C LYS A 35 0.63 -8.12 16.62
N TRP A 36 -0.29 -9.00 16.22
CA TRP A 36 -0.46 -10.28 16.91
C TRP A 36 0.78 -11.18 16.75
N ILE A 37 1.30 -11.32 15.51
CA ILE A 37 2.49 -12.15 15.28
C ILE A 37 3.74 -11.56 15.94
N GLU A 38 3.87 -10.24 16.01
CA GLU A 38 4.95 -9.59 16.75
C GLU A 38 4.93 -9.97 18.23
N ASN A 39 3.75 -9.95 18.86
CA ASN A 39 3.58 -10.38 20.25
C ASN A 39 3.89 -11.87 20.45
N VAL A 40 3.51 -12.73 19.49
CA VAL A 40 3.85 -14.16 19.53
C VAL A 40 5.36 -14.36 19.42
N CYS A 41 6.01 -13.67 18.47
CA CYS A 41 7.46 -13.73 18.32
C CYS A 41 8.18 -13.27 19.59
N GLN A 42 7.73 -12.20 20.22
CA GLN A 42 8.30 -11.70 21.48
C GLN A 42 8.18 -12.72 22.61
N LYS A 43 7.00 -13.35 22.77
CA LYS A 43 6.78 -14.39 23.79
C LYS A 43 7.62 -15.65 23.57
N LEU A 44 7.84 -16.03 22.32
CA LEU A 44 8.63 -17.18 21.93
C LEU A 44 10.14 -16.85 21.79
N GLU A 45 10.55 -15.64 22.14
CA GLU A 45 11.93 -15.16 22.03
C GLU A 45 12.50 -15.25 20.60
N ILE A 46 11.62 -15.17 19.58
CA ILE A 46 12.00 -15.16 18.18
C ILE A 46 12.46 -13.74 17.80
N PRO A 47 13.72 -13.55 17.38
CA PRO A 47 14.23 -12.24 17.04
C PRO A 47 13.52 -11.69 15.79
N THR A 48 13.04 -10.45 15.88
CA THR A 48 12.43 -9.72 14.78
C THR A 48 13.24 -8.48 14.42
N LYS A 49 13.14 -8.05 13.17
CA LYS A 49 13.75 -6.80 12.69
C LYS A 49 12.67 -5.90 12.10
N SER A 50 12.74 -4.62 12.42
CA SER A 50 11.91 -3.63 11.74
C SER A 50 12.29 -3.56 10.26
N ASN A 51 11.27 -3.65 9.40
CA ASN A 51 11.44 -3.48 7.97
C ASN A 51 11.20 -2.02 7.56
N ARG A 52 11.63 -1.68 6.34
CA ARG A 52 11.24 -0.43 5.70
C ARG A 52 9.73 -0.40 5.50
N VAL A 53 9.18 0.81 5.50
CA VAL A 53 7.82 1.11 5.04
C VAL A 53 7.89 1.95 3.78
N ASP A 54 7.06 1.62 2.81
CA ASP A 54 6.92 2.40 1.58
C ASP A 54 5.77 3.40 1.73
N ILE A 55 6.08 4.68 1.54
CA ILE A 55 5.10 5.77 1.55
C ILE A 55 5.03 6.37 0.16
N GLY A 56 3.83 6.67 -0.30
CA GLY A 56 3.69 7.26 -1.63
C GLY A 56 2.26 7.55 -2.03
N VAL A 57 2.09 7.82 -3.32
CA VAL A 57 0.82 8.13 -3.95
C VAL A 57 0.59 7.22 -5.15
N ARG A 58 -0.65 7.01 -5.51
CA ARG A 58 -1.00 6.35 -6.77
C ARG A 58 -1.24 7.40 -7.84
N VAL A 59 -0.68 7.19 -9.01
CA VAL A 59 -0.75 8.09 -10.16
C VAL A 59 -1.56 7.41 -11.25
N GLU A 60 -2.48 8.15 -11.86
CA GLU A 60 -3.15 7.78 -13.10
C GLU A 60 -2.74 8.74 -14.22
N LEU A 61 -2.51 8.20 -15.39
CA LEU A 61 -2.18 8.97 -16.60
C LEU A 61 -2.68 8.24 -17.85
N PRO A 62 -2.78 8.92 -19.01
CA PRO A 62 -3.20 8.25 -20.24
C PRO A 62 -2.29 7.07 -20.59
N ALA A 63 -2.87 5.91 -20.89
CA ALA A 63 -2.13 4.68 -21.17
C ALA A 63 -1.11 4.84 -22.29
N VAL A 64 -1.42 5.64 -23.30
CA VAL A 64 -0.55 5.92 -24.46
C VAL A 64 0.82 6.49 -24.05
N ILE A 65 0.94 7.15 -22.89
CA ILE A 65 2.21 7.72 -22.42
C ILE A 65 3.22 6.64 -22.10
N PHE A 66 2.77 5.51 -21.53
CA PHE A 66 3.62 4.39 -21.13
C PHE A 66 3.49 3.16 -22.03
N SER A 67 2.69 3.18 -23.09
CA SER A 67 2.48 2.03 -23.99
C SER A 67 3.79 1.44 -24.51
N HIS A 68 4.77 2.28 -24.84
CA HIS A 68 6.09 1.83 -25.30
C HIS A 68 6.88 1.00 -24.26
N LEU A 69 6.49 1.04 -22.98
CA LEU A 69 7.03 0.20 -21.92
C LEU A 69 6.10 -0.95 -21.57
N THR A 70 4.80 -0.66 -21.46
CA THR A 70 3.82 -1.63 -20.96
C THR A 70 3.43 -2.68 -21.98
N ASP A 71 3.65 -2.42 -23.27
CA ASP A 71 3.42 -3.39 -24.33
C ASP A 71 4.54 -4.45 -24.40
N GLU A 72 5.75 -4.09 -23.92
CA GLU A 72 6.92 -4.97 -23.95
C GLU A 72 7.25 -5.61 -22.59
N LEU A 73 6.88 -4.96 -21.48
CA LEU A 73 7.26 -5.36 -20.13
C LEU A 73 6.03 -5.61 -19.25
N TYR A 74 5.99 -6.74 -18.59
CA TYR A 74 4.93 -7.07 -17.65
C TYR A 74 4.82 -6.02 -16.51
N GLU A 75 5.94 -5.59 -15.94
CA GLU A 75 6.01 -4.57 -14.91
C GLU A 75 7.27 -3.71 -15.06
N SER A 76 7.11 -2.46 -15.41
CA SER A 76 8.22 -1.51 -15.53
C SER A 76 8.52 -0.86 -14.19
N LYS A 77 9.80 -0.90 -13.77
CA LYS A 77 10.28 -0.23 -12.54
C LYS A 77 11.22 0.91 -12.91
N ILE A 78 10.70 2.12 -12.80
CA ILE A 78 11.48 3.34 -12.98
C ILE A 78 11.93 3.81 -11.60
N VAL A 79 13.22 4.13 -11.49
CA VAL A 79 13.85 4.58 -10.24
C VAL A 79 14.45 5.96 -10.45
N TYR A 80 14.17 6.87 -9.53
CA TYR A 80 14.71 8.22 -9.54
C TYR A 80 15.27 8.57 -8.15
N ARG A 81 16.47 9.13 -8.10
CA ARG A 81 17.09 9.65 -6.87
C ARG A 81 16.88 11.16 -6.81
N THR A 82 16.24 11.64 -5.73
CA THR A 82 16.00 13.07 -5.55
C THR A 82 17.31 13.80 -5.22
N GLU A 83 17.51 14.98 -5.80
CA GLU A 83 18.74 15.75 -5.59
C GLU A 83 18.89 16.29 -4.17
N LYS A 84 17.79 16.73 -3.57
CA LYS A 84 17.81 17.43 -2.27
C LYS A 84 17.96 16.50 -1.07
N PHE A 85 17.29 15.37 -1.07
CA PHE A 85 17.25 14.43 0.05
C PHE A 85 17.83 13.06 -0.26
N GLU A 86 18.27 12.87 -1.49
CA GLU A 86 18.80 11.59 -2.00
C GLU A 86 17.82 10.39 -1.82
N ASP A 87 16.55 10.70 -1.61
CA ASP A 87 15.51 9.69 -1.50
C ASP A 87 15.38 8.91 -2.82
N LEU A 88 15.30 7.60 -2.71
CA LEU A 88 15.06 6.73 -3.85
C LEU A 88 13.57 6.59 -4.08
N VAL A 89 13.06 7.26 -5.10
CA VAL A 89 11.67 7.16 -5.55
C VAL A 89 11.57 6.09 -6.63
N ARG A 90 10.57 5.23 -6.55
CA ARG A 90 10.37 4.19 -7.55
C ARG A 90 8.91 4.03 -7.95
N THR A 91 8.67 3.64 -9.20
CA THR A 91 7.36 3.12 -9.60
C THR A 91 7.17 1.72 -9.01
N PHE A 92 5.91 1.38 -8.73
CA PHE A 92 5.55 0.06 -8.22
C PHE A 92 4.15 -0.32 -8.67
N CYS A 93 3.93 -1.61 -8.93
CA CYS A 93 2.63 -2.16 -9.30
C CYS A 93 1.97 -1.35 -10.42
N MET A 94 2.62 -1.33 -11.59
CA MET A 94 2.11 -0.66 -12.79
C MET A 94 0.99 -1.50 -13.41
N ASN A 95 -0.14 -0.86 -13.66
CA ASN A 95 -1.34 -1.48 -14.18
C ASN A 95 -1.73 -0.79 -15.49
N PRO A 96 -1.32 -1.37 -16.63
CA PRO A 96 -1.72 -0.86 -17.94
C PRO A 96 -3.23 -0.99 -18.15
N ASN A 97 -3.84 0.04 -18.73
CA ASN A 97 -5.28 0.08 -19.02
C ASN A 97 -6.16 -0.35 -17.82
N GLY A 98 -5.66 -0.07 -16.61
CA GLY A 98 -6.23 -0.54 -15.36
C GLY A 98 -7.06 0.51 -14.62
N ILE A 99 -7.54 0.12 -13.46
CA ILE A 99 -8.30 0.96 -12.55
C ILE A 99 -7.57 1.13 -11.23
N VAL A 100 -7.84 2.22 -10.51
CA VAL A 100 -7.49 2.40 -9.11
C VAL A 100 -8.61 1.84 -8.26
N VAL A 101 -8.26 1.11 -7.21
CA VAL A 101 -9.19 0.53 -6.24
C VAL A 101 -8.80 0.95 -4.83
N ASN A 102 -9.76 1.03 -3.94
CA ASN A 102 -9.49 1.20 -2.52
C ASN A 102 -9.31 -0.15 -1.82
N GLU A 103 -8.44 -0.16 -0.83
CA GLU A 103 -8.24 -1.27 0.10
C GLU A 103 -8.52 -0.77 1.51
N ASN A 104 -9.33 -1.52 2.26
CA ASN A 104 -9.60 -1.22 3.66
C ASN A 104 -8.92 -2.27 4.55
N THR A 105 -8.00 -1.83 5.39
CA THR A 105 -7.34 -2.68 6.38
C THR A 105 -7.57 -2.07 7.76
N ASN A 106 -8.38 -2.71 8.60
CA ASN A 106 -8.69 -2.25 9.96
C ASN A 106 -9.22 -0.80 10.03
N GLY A 107 -10.07 -0.42 9.05
CA GLY A 107 -10.66 0.92 8.98
C GLY A 107 -9.74 1.99 8.38
N ILE A 108 -8.55 1.62 7.91
CA ILE A 108 -7.65 2.50 7.15
C ILE A 108 -7.83 2.22 5.67
N VAL A 109 -8.20 3.25 4.92
CA VAL A 109 -8.39 3.18 3.47
C VAL A 109 -7.12 3.64 2.76
N THR A 110 -6.58 2.78 1.93
CA THR A 110 -5.46 3.05 1.02
C THR A 110 -5.86 2.72 -0.41
N VAL A 111 -5.01 2.99 -1.38
CA VAL A 111 -5.27 2.72 -2.79
C VAL A 111 -4.32 1.70 -3.37
N ASN A 112 -4.83 0.88 -4.27
CA ASN A 112 -4.07 -0.05 -5.09
C ASN A 112 -4.53 0.06 -6.55
N GLY A 113 -4.00 -0.75 -7.46
CA GLY A 113 -4.42 -0.80 -8.85
C GLY A 113 -4.66 -2.23 -9.30
N HIS A 114 -5.54 -2.34 -10.30
CA HIS A 114 -5.80 -3.59 -11.01
C HIS A 114 -5.78 -3.37 -12.51
N SER A 115 -5.24 -4.35 -13.25
CA SER A 115 -5.49 -4.52 -14.68
C SER A 115 -6.42 -5.71 -14.89
N TYR A 116 -7.28 -5.61 -15.89
CA TYR A 116 -8.16 -6.69 -16.30
C TYR A 116 -7.68 -7.31 -17.60
N GLU A 117 -7.76 -8.64 -17.69
CA GLU A 117 -7.45 -9.36 -18.93
C GLU A 117 -8.47 -9.07 -20.03
N GLY A 118 -9.76 -8.96 -19.67
CA GLY A 118 -10.84 -8.68 -20.63
C GLY A 118 -10.81 -7.24 -21.12
N ALA A 119 -10.73 -7.05 -22.44
CA ALA A 119 -10.67 -5.74 -23.08
C ALA A 119 -11.86 -4.84 -22.74
N GLU A 120 -13.03 -5.40 -22.47
CA GLU A 120 -14.25 -4.69 -22.11
C GLU A 120 -14.17 -3.99 -20.73
N LYS A 121 -13.20 -4.36 -19.89
CA LYS A 121 -12.96 -3.76 -18.58
C LYS A 121 -11.74 -2.86 -18.54
N GLN A 122 -11.02 -2.78 -19.64
CA GLN A 122 -9.85 -1.91 -19.76
C GLN A 122 -10.27 -0.45 -19.83
N THR A 123 -9.42 0.42 -19.28
CA THR A 123 -9.59 1.86 -19.31
C THR A 123 -8.55 2.51 -20.22
N GLU A 124 -8.71 3.80 -20.49
CA GLU A 124 -7.70 4.60 -21.20
C GLU A 124 -6.54 5.05 -20.30
N ASN A 125 -6.53 4.63 -19.02
CA ASN A 125 -5.52 5.01 -18.05
C ASN A 125 -4.56 3.87 -17.74
N THR A 126 -3.29 4.20 -17.58
CA THR A 126 -2.32 3.38 -16.84
C THR A 126 -2.14 3.99 -15.46
N ASN A 127 -2.08 3.15 -14.44
CA ASN A 127 -1.83 3.62 -13.08
C ASN A 127 -0.66 2.87 -12.43
N PHE A 128 0.04 3.55 -11.52
CA PHE A 128 1.17 2.99 -10.75
C PHE A 128 1.34 3.76 -9.44
N ALA A 129 1.96 3.12 -8.46
CA ALA A 129 2.39 3.81 -7.25
C ALA A 129 3.76 4.48 -7.46
N LEU A 130 3.93 5.70 -6.94
CA LEU A 130 5.25 6.33 -6.69
C LEU A 130 5.56 6.18 -5.21
N LEU A 131 6.60 5.43 -4.89
CA LEU A 131 6.93 5.05 -3.52
C LEU A 131 8.32 5.53 -3.12
N VAL A 132 8.42 5.98 -1.88
CA VAL A 132 9.69 6.25 -1.18
C VAL A 132 9.80 5.30 0.00
N ALA A 133 10.88 4.55 0.09
CA ALA A 133 11.14 3.66 1.20
C ALA A 133 11.72 4.45 2.38
N LYS A 134 11.09 4.36 3.54
CA LYS A 134 11.59 4.92 4.80
C LYS A 134 12.08 3.81 5.72
N HIS A 135 13.28 4.00 6.24
CA HIS A 135 13.91 3.12 7.20
C HIS A 135 13.96 3.84 8.55
N PHE A 136 13.75 3.06 9.60
CA PHE A 136 13.84 3.57 10.96
C PHE A 136 14.94 2.81 11.71
N SER A 137 15.74 3.55 12.46
CA SER A 137 16.74 3.02 13.38
C SER A 137 16.28 3.20 14.83
N GLU A 138 16.96 2.53 15.75
CA GLU A 138 16.73 2.75 17.18
C GLU A 138 16.74 4.25 17.54
N PRO A 139 15.84 4.70 18.44
CA PRO A 139 14.83 3.94 19.16
C PRO A 139 13.51 3.75 18.41
N PHE A 140 13.36 4.29 17.19
CA PHE A 140 12.13 4.31 16.41
C PHE A 140 12.05 3.07 15.53
N LYS A 141 11.28 2.07 15.96
CA LYS A 141 11.16 0.79 15.22
C LYS A 141 9.83 0.57 14.54
N ASP A 142 8.78 1.31 14.91
CA ASP A 142 7.42 1.06 14.43
C ASP A 142 7.20 1.69 13.05
N SER A 143 7.79 1.07 12.03
CA SER A 143 7.58 1.46 10.63
C SER A 143 6.13 1.27 10.18
N ASN A 144 5.44 0.23 10.67
CA ASN A 144 4.04 -0.02 10.36
C ASN A 144 3.15 1.09 10.94
N GLY A 145 3.32 1.44 12.21
CA GLY A 145 2.58 2.51 12.86
C GLY A 145 2.82 3.88 12.21
N TYR A 146 4.03 4.13 11.72
CA TYR A 146 4.31 5.33 10.92
C TYR A 146 3.49 5.36 9.63
N GLY A 147 3.49 4.28 8.85
CA GLY A 147 2.70 4.19 7.62
C GLY A 147 1.20 4.31 7.88
N GLU A 148 0.70 3.63 8.92
CA GLU A 148 -0.70 3.75 9.36
C GLU A 148 -1.07 5.18 9.75
N SER A 149 -0.19 5.90 10.45
CA SER A 149 -0.44 7.29 10.88
C SER A 149 -0.62 8.23 9.69
N ILE A 150 0.22 8.10 8.65
CA ILE A 150 0.11 8.89 7.42
C ILE A 150 -1.20 8.58 6.69
N ALA A 151 -1.54 7.29 6.56
CA ALA A 151 -2.78 6.88 5.91
C ALA A 151 -4.02 7.34 6.69
N ARG A 152 -4.02 7.27 8.02
CA ARG A 152 -5.09 7.79 8.88
C ARG A 152 -5.25 9.31 8.73
N LEU A 153 -4.15 10.05 8.71
CA LEU A 153 -4.19 11.50 8.49
C LEU A 153 -4.83 11.85 7.15
N SER A 154 -4.44 11.15 6.09
CA SER A 154 -5.06 11.30 4.77
C SER A 154 -6.57 11.00 4.80
N ASN A 155 -6.97 9.90 5.45
CA ASN A 155 -8.39 9.55 5.57
C ASN A 155 -9.18 10.58 6.38
N MET A 156 -8.62 11.14 7.44
CA MET A 156 -9.25 12.21 8.23
C MET A 156 -9.50 13.47 7.40
N LEU A 157 -8.54 13.85 6.56
CA LEU A 157 -8.62 15.06 5.73
C LEU A 157 -9.62 14.91 4.57
N GLY A 158 -9.72 13.72 3.98
CA GLY A 158 -10.52 13.45 2.79
C GLY A 158 -11.79 12.64 3.03
N GLY A 159 -12.04 12.16 4.25
CA GLY A 159 -13.11 11.21 4.51
C GLY A 159 -12.90 9.84 3.85
N GLY A 160 -11.68 9.53 3.43
CA GLY A 160 -11.27 8.35 2.68
C GLY A 160 -10.12 8.66 1.72
N VAL A 161 -10.29 8.31 0.46
CA VAL A 161 -9.29 8.58 -0.59
C VAL A 161 -9.37 10.03 -1.06
N ILE A 162 -8.22 10.66 -1.21
CA ILE A 162 -8.07 12.00 -1.77
C ILE A 162 -7.54 11.89 -3.20
N VAL A 163 -8.12 12.65 -4.12
CA VAL A 163 -7.63 12.83 -5.49
C VAL A 163 -7.18 14.27 -5.74
N GLN A 164 -6.03 14.45 -6.36
CA GLN A 164 -5.50 15.74 -6.74
C GLN A 164 -4.94 15.70 -8.15
N ARG A 165 -5.27 16.72 -8.96
CA ARG A 165 -4.65 16.90 -10.28
C ARG A 165 -3.23 17.39 -10.10
N PHE A 166 -2.29 16.79 -10.84
CA PHE A 166 -0.88 17.17 -10.80
C PHE A 166 -0.66 18.68 -11.08
N GLY A 167 -1.39 19.25 -12.07
CA GLY A 167 -1.29 20.67 -12.34
C GLY A 167 -1.82 21.60 -11.23
N ASP A 168 -2.72 21.12 -10.37
CA ASP A 168 -3.16 21.87 -9.19
C ASP A 168 -2.13 21.75 -8.04
N LEU A 169 -1.56 20.56 -7.85
CA LEU A 169 -0.45 20.33 -6.92
C LEU A 169 0.73 21.26 -7.22
N MET A 170 1.15 21.36 -8.49
CA MET A 170 2.25 22.23 -8.92
C MET A 170 1.97 23.72 -8.67
N ARG A 171 0.70 24.10 -8.57
CA ARG A 171 0.28 25.49 -8.27
C ARG A 171 -0.03 25.70 -6.80
N GLY A 172 0.19 24.71 -5.93
CA GLY A 172 -0.07 24.79 -4.50
C GLY A 172 -1.55 25.04 -4.16
N ARG A 173 -2.50 24.47 -4.93
CA ARG A 173 -3.93 24.67 -4.72
C ARG A 173 -4.69 23.37 -4.72
N ARG A 174 -5.84 23.34 -4.04
CA ARG A 174 -6.76 22.21 -4.07
C ARG A 174 -7.35 22.01 -5.46
N SER A 175 -7.57 20.76 -5.84
CA SER A 175 -8.45 20.42 -6.94
C SER A 175 -9.91 20.65 -6.56
N THR A 176 -10.76 20.84 -7.57
CA THR A 176 -12.22 20.88 -7.42
C THR A 176 -12.83 19.83 -8.32
N GLU A 177 -14.05 19.38 -8.01
CA GLU A 177 -14.80 18.45 -8.86
C GLU A 177 -14.81 18.91 -10.31
N LYS A 178 -15.19 20.16 -10.54
CA LYS A 178 -15.20 20.74 -11.89
C LYS A 178 -13.86 20.60 -12.61
N ARG A 179 -12.73 20.91 -11.96
CA ARG A 179 -11.41 20.78 -12.60
C ARG A 179 -10.99 19.33 -12.82
N ILE A 180 -11.45 18.40 -11.99
CA ILE A 180 -11.24 16.96 -12.20
C ILE A 180 -12.05 16.48 -13.39
N GLU A 181 -13.32 16.87 -13.46
CA GLU A 181 -14.21 16.55 -14.58
C GLU A 181 -13.74 17.13 -15.92
N GLU A 182 -13.18 18.34 -15.92
CA GLU A 182 -12.60 18.98 -17.10
C GLU A 182 -11.18 18.47 -17.44
N GLY A 183 -10.59 17.66 -16.58
CA GLY A 183 -9.24 17.11 -16.75
C GLY A 183 -9.17 16.12 -17.92
N LEU A 184 -7.99 16.01 -18.53
CA LEU A 184 -7.71 15.01 -19.59
C LEU A 184 -7.85 13.58 -19.04
N VAL A 185 -7.32 13.34 -17.86
CA VAL A 185 -7.42 12.05 -17.17
C VAL A 185 -8.64 12.08 -16.25
N LYS A 186 -9.52 11.10 -16.41
CA LYS A 186 -10.64 10.88 -15.50
C LYS A 186 -10.21 9.84 -14.46
N PRO A 187 -10.25 10.17 -13.15
CA PRO A 187 -9.97 9.17 -12.11
C PRO A 187 -10.90 7.96 -12.24
N THR A 188 -10.35 6.77 -12.17
CA THR A 188 -11.13 5.53 -12.24
C THR A 188 -11.76 5.17 -10.89
N LEU A 189 -11.29 5.79 -9.80
CA LEU A 189 -11.87 5.68 -8.46
C LEU A 189 -12.52 7.01 -8.05
N ALA A 190 -13.75 6.96 -7.57
CA ALA A 190 -14.40 8.10 -6.94
C ALA A 190 -13.67 8.46 -5.63
N ALA A 191 -13.23 9.71 -5.50
CA ALA A 191 -12.44 10.18 -4.37
C ALA A 191 -12.71 11.67 -4.10
N THR A 192 -12.37 12.12 -2.89
CA THR A 192 -12.56 13.50 -2.49
C THR A 192 -11.53 14.42 -3.14
N PRO A 193 -11.91 15.51 -3.80
CA PRO A 193 -10.97 16.49 -4.33
C PRO A 193 -10.13 17.16 -3.21
N GLY A 194 -8.78 17.13 -3.36
CA GLY A 194 -7.82 17.63 -2.36
C GLY A 194 -6.83 18.66 -2.87
#